data_51c1915913876bb38ba0cab9cf2d5eb9
#
_entry.id   51c1915913876bb38ba0cab9cf2d5eb9
#
_cell.length_a   1.000
_cell.length_b   1.000
_cell.length_c   1.000
_cell.angle_alpha   90.00
_cell.angle_beta   90.00
_cell.angle_gamma   90.00
#
_symmetry.space_group_name_H-M   'P 1'
#
loop_
_entity.id
_entity.type
_entity.pdbx_description
1 polymer ?
#
loop_
_entity_poly.entity_id
_entity_poly.type
_entity_poly.pdbx_seq_one_letter_code
_entity_poly.pdbx_strand_id
1 'polypeptide(L)'
;MEKIALVGGSTNNIGKAIAEGLAGKGYHVIITSRNEDEARAVSENLPKKGSYFRVDYSDASSIDTLFSFIKDRFNRLDVLVNNVAYTKNESIFDCDLTTWEYTINTNLRSYYLCTKLASEIMKPQGGGSIVNITVSSSRGTKDKFSYMVSKGGVNYLTMCAAIDLAPFNIRVNAVGSGLVGSPVGYKEYVNRPPENDRIPKGHIGEPVDVAEAVAFLVSDEAKYIIGALLPVDGGLNISM
;
A
#
# COMPACT_ATOMS: atom_id res chain seq x y z
N MET A 1 12.71 -20.74 7.96
CA MET A 1 12.04 -19.75 8.81
C MET A 1 10.78 -19.23 8.11
N GLU A 2 9.72 -18.94 8.86
CA GLU A 2 8.50 -18.37 8.33
C GLU A 2 8.75 -16.92 7.88
N LYS A 3 8.28 -16.57 6.67
CA LYS A 3 8.40 -15.20 6.16
C LYS A 3 7.25 -14.33 6.71
N ILE A 4 7.56 -13.14 7.20
CA ILE A 4 6.63 -12.20 7.83
C ILE A 4 6.31 -11.05 6.88
N ALA A 5 5.02 -10.76 6.70
CA ALA A 5 4.55 -9.64 5.88
C ALA A 5 3.66 -8.71 6.70
N LEU A 6 3.95 -7.41 6.66
CA LEU A 6 3.08 -6.36 7.20
C LEU A 6 2.30 -5.71 6.06
N VAL A 7 0.98 -5.67 6.16
CA VAL A 7 0.11 -4.99 5.19
C VAL A 7 -0.67 -3.87 5.87
N GLY A 8 -0.37 -2.63 5.50
CA GLY A 8 -1.03 -1.44 6.02
C GLY A 8 -2.48 -1.32 5.53
N GLY A 9 -3.46 -1.12 6.45
CA GLY A 9 -4.87 -0.94 6.08
C GLY A 9 -5.46 -2.16 5.35
N SER A 10 -5.34 -3.32 5.94
CA SER A 10 -5.58 -4.62 5.30
C SER A 10 -6.93 -5.26 5.62
N THR A 11 -7.92 -4.49 6.09
CA THR A 11 -9.24 -5.03 6.45
C THR A 11 -10.26 -4.97 5.30
N ASN A 12 -9.99 -4.22 4.25
CA ASN A 12 -10.92 -4.10 3.12
C ASN A 12 -10.18 -3.87 1.78
N ASN A 13 -10.92 -3.97 0.69
CA ASN A 13 -10.51 -3.62 -0.68
C ASN A 13 -9.11 -4.15 -1.05
N ILE A 14 -8.24 -3.32 -1.64
CA ILE A 14 -6.89 -3.65 -2.10
C ILE A 14 -6.05 -4.26 -0.97
N GLY A 15 -6.05 -3.65 0.21
CA GLY A 15 -5.26 -4.13 1.36
C GLY A 15 -5.65 -5.54 1.80
N LYS A 16 -6.95 -5.86 1.80
CA LYS A 16 -7.44 -7.21 2.12
C LYS A 16 -7.01 -8.23 1.07
N ALA A 17 -7.18 -7.90 -0.22
CA ALA A 17 -6.77 -8.78 -1.31
C ALA A 17 -5.25 -9.06 -1.29
N ILE A 18 -4.42 -8.04 -0.98
CA ILE A 18 -2.98 -8.21 -0.80
C ILE A 18 -2.67 -9.15 0.36
N ALA A 19 -3.34 -8.97 1.50
CA ALA A 19 -3.14 -9.81 2.68
C ALA A 19 -3.52 -11.27 2.41
N GLU A 20 -4.65 -11.51 1.76
CA GLU A 20 -5.11 -12.86 1.35
C GLU A 20 -4.14 -13.50 0.34
N GLY A 21 -3.70 -12.73 -0.67
CA GLY A 21 -2.74 -13.21 -1.67
C GLY A 21 -1.39 -13.60 -1.06
N LEU A 22 -0.83 -12.79 -0.14
CA LEU A 22 0.42 -13.09 0.55
C LEU A 22 0.27 -14.28 1.51
N ALA A 23 -0.85 -14.38 2.25
CA ALA A 23 -1.14 -15.54 3.10
C ALA A 23 -1.25 -16.83 2.28
N GLY A 24 -1.89 -16.78 1.11
CA GLY A 24 -1.95 -17.91 0.16
C GLY A 24 -0.58 -18.34 -0.37
N LYS A 25 0.40 -17.43 -0.42
CA LYS A 25 1.80 -17.73 -0.77
C LYS A 25 2.66 -18.15 0.44
N GLY A 26 2.03 -18.37 1.61
CA GLY A 26 2.68 -18.93 2.79
C GLY A 26 3.30 -17.90 3.74
N TYR A 27 3.13 -16.60 3.51
CA TYR A 27 3.56 -15.59 4.48
C TYR A 27 2.69 -15.62 5.74
N HIS A 28 3.30 -15.34 6.88
CA HIS A 28 2.56 -14.92 8.07
C HIS A 28 2.25 -13.43 7.94
N VAL A 29 0.98 -13.10 7.76
CA VAL A 29 0.56 -11.72 7.49
C VAL A 29 0.08 -11.03 8.77
N ILE A 30 0.59 -9.82 9.00
CA ILE A 30 0.14 -8.93 10.07
C ILE A 30 -0.90 -7.99 9.48
N ILE A 31 -2.15 -8.18 9.89
CA ILE A 31 -3.31 -7.36 9.51
C ILE A 31 -3.37 -6.13 10.38
N THR A 32 -3.61 -4.96 9.77
CA THR A 32 -3.70 -3.71 10.50
C THR A 32 -4.96 -2.92 10.17
N SER A 33 -5.56 -2.34 11.20
CA SER A 33 -6.71 -1.43 11.12
C SER A 33 -6.73 -0.49 12.32
N ARG A 34 -7.49 0.59 12.23
CA ARG A 34 -7.86 1.40 13.40
C ARG A 34 -8.90 0.69 14.29
N ASN A 35 -9.64 -0.24 13.70
CA ASN A 35 -10.60 -1.10 14.40
C ASN A 35 -9.96 -2.48 14.63
N GLU A 36 -9.75 -2.81 15.90
CA GLU A 36 -9.10 -4.06 16.31
C GLU A 36 -9.91 -5.30 15.95
N ASP A 37 -11.24 -5.24 16.12
CA ASP A 37 -12.12 -6.37 15.84
C ASP A 37 -12.17 -6.72 14.36
N GLU A 38 -12.17 -5.70 13.47
CA GLU A 38 -12.02 -5.91 12.02
C GLU A 38 -10.68 -6.56 11.67
N ALA A 39 -9.58 -6.07 12.26
CA ALA A 39 -8.26 -6.62 12.01
C ALA A 39 -8.16 -8.09 12.46
N ARG A 40 -8.71 -8.39 13.65
CA ARG A 40 -8.81 -9.75 14.20
C ARG A 40 -9.60 -10.66 13.27
N ALA A 41 -10.82 -10.26 12.91
CA ALA A 41 -11.70 -11.05 12.05
C ALA A 41 -11.04 -11.39 10.71
N VAL A 42 -10.35 -10.43 10.07
CA VAL A 42 -9.63 -10.70 8.82
C VAL A 42 -8.46 -11.65 9.06
N SER A 43 -7.65 -11.45 10.10
CA SER A 43 -6.48 -12.29 10.39
C SER A 43 -6.82 -13.76 10.64
N GLU A 44 -7.99 -14.01 11.25
CA GLU A 44 -8.48 -15.36 11.55
C GLU A 44 -9.02 -16.08 10.32
N ASN A 45 -9.50 -15.33 9.31
CA ASN A 45 -10.08 -15.84 8.07
C ASN A 45 -9.09 -15.89 6.89
N LEU A 46 -7.81 -15.55 7.10
CA LEU A 46 -6.79 -15.71 6.06
C LEU A 46 -6.57 -17.20 5.70
N PRO A 47 -6.17 -17.53 4.46
CA PRO A 47 -5.79 -18.88 4.06
C PRO A 47 -4.77 -19.53 5.00
N LYS A 48 -3.89 -18.72 5.58
CA LYS A 48 -3.00 -19.07 6.68
C LYS A 48 -3.20 -18.02 7.78
N LYS A 49 -3.60 -18.47 8.97
CA LYS A 49 -3.87 -17.60 10.12
C LYS A 49 -2.70 -16.64 10.37
N GLY A 50 -3.00 -15.36 10.39
CA GLY A 50 -2.05 -14.28 10.62
C GLY A 50 -2.06 -13.76 12.06
N SER A 51 -1.45 -12.61 12.22
CA SER A 51 -1.58 -11.76 13.41
C SER A 51 -2.33 -10.48 13.06
N TYR A 52 -2.77 -9.74 14.05
CA TYR A 52 -3.40 -8.44 13.86
C TYR A 52 -2.83 -7.42 14.85
N PHE A 53 -2.94 -6.14 14.47
CA PHE A 53 -2.54 -5.04 15.33
C PHE A 53 -3.39 -3.79 15.04
N ARG A 54 -3.84 -3.13 16.11
CA ARG A 54 -4.55 -1.86 15.98
C ARG A 54 -3.54 -0.73 15.81
N VAL A 55 -3.67 0.06 14.73
CA VAL A 55 -2.77 1.19 14.46
C VAL A 55 -3.51 2.34 13.76
N ASP A 56 -3.20 3.56 14.17
CA ASP A 56 -3.54 4.77 13.43
C ASP A 56 -2.29 5.29 12.71
N TYR A 57 -2.29 5.19 11.39
CA TYR A 57 -1.15 5.62 10.57
C TYR A 57 -1.00 7.16 10.47
N SER A 58 -1.97 7.94 10.93
CA SER A 58 -1.81 9.39 11.07
C SER A 58 -1.01 9.78 12.31
N ASP A 59 -0.81 8.85 13.26
CA ASP A 59 -0.07 9.04 14.50
C ASP A 59 1.27 8.29 14.47
N ALA A 60 2.37 9.03 14.57
CA ALA A 60 3.72 8.46 14.56
C ALA A 60 3.96 7.51 15.75
N SER A 61 3.46 7.82 16.93
CA SER A 61 3.64 6.98 18.13
C SER A 61 2.92 5.64 18.01
N SER A 62 1.77 5.61 17.31
CA SER A 62 1.05 4.39 17.00
C SER A 62 1.84 3.49 16.03
N ILE A 63 2.53 4.09 15.07
CA ILE A 63 3.43 3.37 14.14
C ILE A 63 4.63 2.80 14.89
N ASP A 64 5.28 3.58 15.76
CA ASP A 64 6.41 3.10 16.58
C ASP A 64 6.01 1.89 17.44
N THR A 65 4.80 1.93 18.03
CA THR A 65 4.27 0.80 18.82
C THR A 65 4.04 -0.45 17.97
N LEU A 66 3.53 -0.31 16.74
CA LEU A 66 3.39 -1.42 15.79
C LEU A 66 4.75 -2.06 15.47
N PHE A 67 5.78 -1.26 15.19
CA PHE A 67 7.09 -1.80 14.86
C PHE A 67 7.83 -2.40 16.07
N SER A 68 7.59 -1.88 17.28
CA SER A 68 8.03 -2.53 18.52
C SER A 68 7.40 -3.91 18.67
N PHE A 69 6.08 -4.02 18.47
CA PHE A 69 5.39 -5.32 18.47
C PHE A 69 5.98 -6.31 17.45
N ILE A 70 6.28 -5.84 16.22
CA ILE A 70 6.89 -6.70 15.18
C ILE A 70 8.26 -7.20 15.62
N LYS A 71 9.09 -6.30 16.16
CA LYS A 71 10.42 -6.62 16.62
C LYS A 71 10.41 -7.62 17.79
N ASP A 72 9.57 -7.38 18.79
CA ASP A 72 9.50 -8.20 19.99
C ASP A 72 8.94 -9.59 19.71
N ARG A 73 7.94 -9.70 18.82
CA ARG A 73 7.25 -10.95 18.54
C ARG A 73 7.92 -11.80 17.48
N PHE A 74 8.47 -11.19 16.44
CA PHE A 74 8.97 -11.90 15.26
C PHE A 74 10.47 -11.69 15.06
N ASN A 75 11.01 -10.55 15.49
CA ASN A 75 12.37 -10.09 15.22
C ASN A 75 12.77 -10.22 13.74
N ARG A 76 11.76 -10.14 12.85
CA ARG A 76 11.87 -10.33 11.41
C ARG A 76 10.74 -9.63 10.68
N LEU A 77 11.04 -9.06 9.50
CA LEU A 77 10.05 -8.54 8.56
C LEU A 77 10.58 -8.73 7.13
N ASP A 78 9.94 -9.58 6.34
CA ASP A 78 10.38 -9.87 4.97
C ASP A 78 9.71 -8.95 3.95
N VAL A 79 8.46 -8.56 4.22
CA VAL A 79 7.64 -7.74 3.33
C VAL A 79 6.94 -6.65 4.12
N LEU A 80 7.04 -5.41 3.61
CA LEU A 80 6.19 -4.29 4.01
C LEU A 80 5.36 -3.86 2.79
N VAL A 81 4.03 -3.77 2.97
CA VAL A 81 3.14 -3.14 2.00
C VAL A 81 2.49 -1.91 2.62
N ASN A 82 2.91 -0.74 2.19
CA ASN A 82 2.28 0.52 2.54
C ASN A 82 1.07 0.75 1.63
N ASN A 83 -0.15 0.60 2.17
CA ASN A 83 -1.38 0.70 1.38
C ASN A 83 -2.38 1.71 1.96
N VAL A 84 -2.22 2.14 3.19
CA VAL A 84 -3.16 3.08 3.83
C VAL A 84 -3.32 4.35 3.01
N ALA A 85 -4.55 4.84 2.87
CA ALA A 85 -4.81 6.12 2.24
C ALA A 85 -6.04 6.79 2.84
N TYR A 86 -5.94 8.10 2.96
CA TYR A 86 -7.07 9.00 3.15
C TYR A 86 -7.27 9.82 1.88
N THR A 87 -8.52 9.98 1.46
CA THR A 87 -8.89 10.82 0.31
C THR A 87 -10.13 11.63 0.64
N LYS A 88 -10.12 12.90 0.24
CA LYS A 88 -11.23 13.82 0.31
C LYS A 88 -11.40 14.47 -1.07
N ASN A 89 -12.62 14.81 -1.43
CA ASN A 89 -12.87 15.62 -2.62
C ASN A 89 -12.70 17.07 -2.24
N GLU A 90 -11.65 17.72 -2.76
CA GLU A 90 -11.30 19.09 -2.46
C GLU A 90 -10.43 19.69 -3.56
N SER A 91 -10.65 20.97 -3.85
CA SER A 91 -9.76 21.79 -4.67
C SER A 91 -8.69 22.44 -3.80
N ILE A 92 -7.73 23.16 -4.41
CA ILE A 92 -6.74 23.96 -3.67
C ILE A 92 -7.39 25.03 -2.80
N PHE A 93 -8.56 25.53 -3.17
CA PHE A 93 -9.28 26.59 -2.43
C PHE A 93 -10.03 26.03 -1.21
N ASP A 94 -10.44 24.76 -1.26
CA ASP A 94 -11.25 24.10 -0.23
C ASP A 94 -10.41 23.26 0.73
N CYS A 95 -9.15 23.01 0.42
CA CYS A 95 -8.23 22.22 1.23
C CYS A 95 -7.73 23.06 2.42
N ASP A 96 -8.38 22.90 3.58
CA ASP A 96 -7.91 23.49 4.82
C ASP A 96 -6.63 22.81 5.35
N LEU A 97 -5.91 23.51 6.25
CA LEU A 97 -4.66 22.99 6.81
C LEU A 97 -4.85 21.66 7.56
N THR A 98 -5.94 21.49 8.26
CA THR A 98 -6.24 20.25 9.00
C THR A 98 -6.38 19.06 8.05
N THR A 99 -7.13 19.22 6.97
CA THR A 99 -7.28 18.21 5.92
C THR A 99 -5.95 17.90 5.23
N TRP A 100 -5.18 18.97 4.92
CA TRP A 100 -3.84 18.84 4.34
C TRP A 100 -2.92 18.00 5.25
N GLU A 101 -2.78 18.40 6.51
CA GLU A 101 -1.90 17.72 7.48
C GLU A 101 -2.33 16.28 7.69
N TYR A 102 -3.63 16.02 7.86
CA TYR A 102 -4.14 14.66 8.02
C TYR A 102 -3.83 13.78 6.80
N THR A 103 -4.02 14.32 5.59
CA THR A 103 -3.72 13.61 4.34
C THR A 103 -2.23 13.31 4.22
N ILE A 104 -1.36 14.30 4.43
CA ILE A 104 0.09 14.11 4.36
C ILE A 104 0.58 13.14 5.44
N ASN A 105 0.09 13.28 6.66
CA ASN A 105 0.44 12.40 7.77
C ASN A 105 0.04 10.94 7.49
N THR A 106 -1.17 10.72 6.95
CA THR A 106 -1.68 9.37 6.67
C THR A 106 -1.05 8.76 5.42
N ASN A 107 -0.91 9.53 4.32
CA ASN A 107 -0.57 8.95 3.02
C ASN A 107 0.93 8.99 2.69
N LEU A 108 1.69 9.92 3.28
CA LEU A 108 3.11 10.13 2.93
C LEU A 108 4.02 9.96 4.14
N ARG A 109 3.79 10.69 5.26
CA ARG A 109 4.63 10.57 6.45
C ARG A 109 4.61 9.15 7.01
N SER A 110 3.45 8.49 7.03
CA SER A 110 3.34 7.11 7.49
C SER A 110 4.19 6.15 6.65
N TYR A 111 4.19 6.33 5.32
CA TYR A 111 5.00 5.50 4.41
C TYR A 111 6.49 5.69 4.65
N TYR A 112 6.92 6.94 4.88
CA TYR A 112 8.29 7.23 5.28
C TYR A 112 8.65 6.52 6.59
N LEU A 113 7.84 6.69 7.65
CA LEU A 113 8.11 6.08 8.95
C LEU A 113 8.12 4.55 8.87
N CYS A 114 7.12 3.95 8.24
CA CYS A 114 7.07 2.50 8.07
C CYS A 114 8.26 1.97 7.25
N THR A 115 8.66 2.66 6.18
CA THR A 115 9.82 2.29 5.37
C THR A 115 11.10 2.35 6.20
N LYS A 116 11.30 3.41 6.98
CA LYS A 116 12.45 3.57 7.87
C LYS A 116 12.51 2.44 8.91
N LEU A 117 11.45 2.26 9.68
CA LEU A 117 11.41 1.26 10.75
C LEU A 117 11.50 -0.19 10.22
N ALA A 118 10.87 -0.47 9.07
CA ALA A 118 11.02 -1.76 8.40
C ALA A 118 12.47 -2.00 7.97
N SER A 119 13.14 -0.99 7.41
CA SER A 119 14.53 -1.13 6.99
C SER A 119 15.49 -1.42 8.15
N GLU A 120 15.22 -0.90 9.34
CA GLU A 120 15.99 -1.18 10.56
C GLU A 120 15.87 -2.66 10.99
N ILE A 121 14.75 -3.32 10.70
CA ILE A 121 14.56 -4.77 10.91
C ILE A 121 15.14 -5.56 9.74
N MET A 122 14.91 -5.12 8.50
CA MET A 122 15.31 -5.83 7.28
C MET A 122 16.83 -5.85 7.08
N LYS A 123 17.53 -4.76 7.44
CA LYS A 123 18.99 -4.64 7.23
C LYS A 123 19.80 -5.73 7.96
N PRO A 124 19.65 -5.96 9.28
CA PRO A 124 20.41 -6.98 9.98
C PRO A 124 20.03 -8.42 9.58
N GLN A 125 18.84 -8.65 9.04
CA GLN A 125 18.42 -9.99 8.57
C GLN A 125 18.89 -10.32 7.14
N GLY A 126 19.53 -9.34 6.43
CA GLY A 126 20.09 -9.54 5.10
C GLY A 126 19.19 -9.17 3.93
N GLY A 127 18.09 -8.44 4.16
CA GLY A 127 17.25 -7.91 3.09
C GLY A 127 15.75 -8.01 3.34
N GLY A 128 14.99 -7.52 2.38
CA GLY A 128 13.53 -7.51 2.41
C GLY A 128 12.93 -6.85 1.16
N SER A 129 11.61 -6.74 1.12
CA SER A 129 10.89 -6.09 0.02
C SER A 129 9.82 -5.14 0.55
N ILE A 130 9.83 -3.90 0.06
CA ILE A 130 8.87 -2.86 0.41
C ILE A 130 8.09 -2.49 -0.85
N VAL A 131 6.77 -2.50 -0.77
CA VAL A 131 5.88 -2.08 -1.85
C VAL A 131 4.97 -0.96 -1.37
N ASN A 132 4.99 0.17 -2.07
CA ASN A 132 4.15 1.32 -1.80
C ASN A 132 2.96 1.34 -2.77
N ILE A 133 1.73 1.37 -2.26
CA ILE A 133 0.54 1.55 -3.09
C ILE A 133 0.33 3.04 -3.34
N THR A 134 0.36 3.40 -4.61
CA THR A 134 0.21 4.78 -5.09
C THR A 134 -0.82 4.85 -6.22
N VAL A 135 -0.82 5.92 -6.97
CA VAL A 135 -1.67 6.09 -8.16
C VAL A 135 -0.83 5.87 -9.43
N SER A 136 -1.44 5.29 -10.46
CA SER A 136 -0.77 5.05 -11.74
C SER A 136 -0.50 6.35 -12.50
N SER A 137 -1.34 7.38 -12.27
CA SER A 137 -1.27 8.64 -13.01
C SER A 137 -0.16 9.55 -12.47
N SER A 138 0.64 10.07 -13.40
CA SER A 138 1.52 11.21 -13.17
C SER A 138 0.81 12.56 -13.35
N ARG A 139 -0.48 12.55 -13.68
CA ARG A 139 -1.28 13.76 -13.93
C ARG A 139 -2.09 14.12 -12.70
N GLY A 140 -2.32 15.43 -12.51
CA GLY A 140 -3.25 15.92 -11.50
C GLY A 140 -4.68 15.47 -11.78
N THR A 141 -5.44 15.25 -10.72
CA THR A 141 -6.86 14.93 -10.79
C THR A 141 -7.64 16.06 -10.14
N LYS A 142 -8.66 16.58 -10.84
CA LYS A 142 -9.52 17.63 -10.31
C LYS A 142 -10.17 17.16 -8.99
N ASP A 143 -10.30 18.07 -8.06
CA ASP A 143 -10.93 17.86 -6.74
C ASP A 143 -10.29 16.71 -5.91
N LYS A 144 -8.97 16.52 -6.05
CA LYS A 144 -8.16 15.56 -5.29
C LYS A 144 -6.81 16.15 -4.85
N PHE A 145 -6.80 17.44 -4.47
CA PHE A 145 -5.58 18.22 -4.32
C PHE A 145 -4.57 17.57 -3.35
N SER A 146 -4.90 17.49 -2.06
CA SER A 146 -3.96 16.94 -1.06
C SER A 146 -3.61 15.48 -1.31
N TYR A 147 -4.60 14.69 -1.75
CA TYR A 147 -4.41 13.27 -2.07
C TYR A 147 -3.38 13.08 -3.19
N MET A 148 -3.52 13.78 -4.32
CA MET A 148 -2.61 13.64 -5.46
C MET A 148 -1.21 14.11 -5.12
N VAL A 149 -1.07 15.20 -4.34
CA VAL A 149 0.24 15.67 -3.86
C VAL A 149 0.89 14.60 -2.98
N SER A 150 0.13 14.01 -2.04
CA SER A 150 0.66 12.96 -1.16
C SER A 150 1.13 11.73 -1.95
N LYS A 151 0.37 11.30 -2.96
CA LYS A 151 0.73 10.13 -3.80
C LYS A 151 1.89 10.43 -4.76
N GLY A 152 2.00 11.66 -5.27
CA GLY A 152 3.21 12.11 -5.96
C GLY A 152 4.45 12.04 -5.08
N GLY A 153 4.32 12.48 -3.81
CA GLY A 153 5.37 12.34 -2.79
C GLY A 153 5.78 10.88 -2.55
N VAL A 154 4.82 9.93 -2.53
CA VAL A 154 5.11 8.49 -2.39
C VAL A 154 5.94 7.95 -3.55
N ASN A 155 5.72 8.43 -4.78
CA ASN A 155 6.51 8.01 -5.95
C ASN A 155 7.99 8.40 -5.78
N TYR A 156 8.26 9.63 -5.35
CA TYR A 156 9.64 10.08 -5.07
C TYR A 156 10.24 9.41 -3.84
N LEU A 157 9.45 9.22 -2.77
CA LEU A 157 9.86 8.45 -1.59
C LEU A 157 10.33 7.04 -2.00
N THR A 158 9.60 6.39 -2.90
CA THR A 158 9.94 5.04 -3.41
C THR A 158 11.31 5.04 -4.08
N MET A 159 11.57 5.99 -5.00
CA MET A 159 12.83 6.07 -5.73
C MET A 159 14.02 6.39 -4.81
N CYS A 160 13.87 7.37 -3.91
CA CYS A 160 14.93 7.73 -2.97
C CYS A 160 15.25 6.58 -2.01
N ALA A 161 14.22 5.98 -1.39
CA ALA A 161 14.40 4.84 -0.49
C ALA A 161 14.99 3.62 -1.22
N ALA A 162 14.65 3.39 -2.47
CA ALA A 162 15.19 2.32 -3.28
C ALA A 162 16.71 2.45 -3.47
N ILE A 163 17.21 3.66 -3.73
CA ILE A 163 18.64 3.94 -3.86
C ILE A 163 19.37 3.71 -2.53
N ASP A 164 18.83 4.25 -1.44
CA ASP A 164 19.49 4.19 -0.13
C ASP A 164 19.50 2.78 0.46
N LEU A 165 18.48 1.96 0.16
CA LEU A 165 18.28 0.65 0.76
C LEU A 165 18.80 -0.51 -0.10
N ALA A 166 19.05 -0.31 -1.39
CA ALA A 166 19.61 -1.34 -2.29
C ALA A 166 20.93 -1.97 -1.80
N PRO A 167 21.91 -1.22 -1.23
CA PRO A 167 23.14 -1.81 -0.70
C PRO A 167 22.91 -2.83 0.42
N PHE A 168 21.74 -2.81 1.07
CA PHE A 168 21.37 -3.73 2.14
C PHE A 168 20.46 -4.87 1.66
N ASN A 169 20.36 -5.07 0.34
CA ASN A 169 19.46 -6.07 -0.28
C ASN A 169 17.98 -5.85 0.08
N ILE A 170 17.58 -4.60 0.28
CA ILE A 170 16.18 -4.20 0.50
C ILE A 170 15.69 -3.54 -0.78
N ARG A 171 14.68 -4.14 -1.42
CA ARG A 171 14.06 -3.62 -2.62
C ARG A 171 12.87 -2.75 -2.25
N VAL A 172 12.76 -1.57 -2.83
CA VAL A 172 11.61 -0.68 -2.68
C VAL A 172 11.02 -0.41 -4.04
N ASN A 173 9.74 -0.72 -4.22
CA ASN A 173 9.00 -0.47 -5.45
C ASN A 173 7.61 0.10 -5.14
N ALA A 174 6.91 0.56 -6.16
CA ALA A 174 5.53 1.01 -6.03
C ALA A 174 4.61 0.31 -7.04
N VAL A 175 3.37 0.09 -6.63
CA VAL A 175 2.26 -0.28 -7.51
C VAL A 175 1.33 0.91 -7.60
N GLY A 176 1.19 1.45 -8.81
CA GLY A 176 0.27 2.52 -9.13
C GLY A 176 -1.09 1.95 -9.52
N SER A 177 -2.08 1.99 -8.64
CA SER A 177 -3.42 1.55 -8.97
C SER A 177 -4.16 2.58 -9.83
N GLY A 178 -4.90 2.10 -10.81
CA GLY A 178 -5.92 2.86 -11.52
C GLY A 178 -7.24 2.90 -10.73
N LEU A 179 -8.34 2.94 -11.47
CA LEU A 179 -9.67 2.77 -10.89
C LEU A 179 -9.86 1.28 -10.55
N VAL A 180 -9.94 0.99 -9.26
CA VAL A 180 -10.14 -0.36 -8.74
C VAL A 180 -11.42 -0.38 -7.91
N GLY A 181 -12.36 -1.25 -8.28
CA GLY A 181 -13.64 -1.38 -7.60
C GLY A 181 -13.54 -2.12 -6.29
N SER A 182 -14.24 -1.63 -5.27
CA SER A 182 -14.57 -2.45 -4.11
C SER A 182 -15.87 -3.22 -4.35
N PRO A 183 -16.13 -4.35 -3.66
CA PRO A 183 -17.42 -5.05 -3.76
C PRO A 183 -18.64 -4.15 -3.48
N VAL A 184 -18.46 -3.08 -2.69
CA VAL A 184 -19.50 -2.12 -2.34
C VAL A 184 -19.56 -0.96 -3.37
N GLY A 185 -18.39 -0.44 -3.81
CA GLY A 185 -18.31 0.67 -4.77
C GLY A 185 -18.37 0.23 -6.24
N TYR A 186 -18.21 -1.05 -6.52
CA TYR A 186 -18.20 -1.59 -7.88
C TYR A 186 -19.50 -1.29 -8.62
N LYS A 187 -20.65 -1.37 -7.93
CA LYS A 187 -21.98 -1.09 -8.53
C LYS A 187 -22.14 0.37 -8.93
N GLU A 188 -21.55 1.33 -8.23
CA GLU A 188 -21.62 2.75 -8.57
C GLU A 188 -20.74 3.09 -9.78
N TYR A 189 -19.58 2.45 -9.92
CA TYR A 189 -18.63 2.69 -11.02
C TYR A 189 -18.99 1.91 -12.29
N VAL A 190 -19.51 0.68 -12.18
CA VAL A 190 -19.96 -0.12 -13.33
C VAL A 190 -21.10 0.55 -14.09
N ASN A 191 -21.91 1.35 -13.41
CA ASN A 191 -23.01 2.10 -14.00
C ASN A 191 -22.62 3.51 -14.51
N ARG A 192 -21.32 3.86 -14.53
CA ARG A 192 -20.81 5.12 -15.10
C ARG A 192 -20.04 4.88 -16.39
N PRO A 193 -20.75 4.76 -17.55
CA PRO A 193 -20.13 4.48 -18.85
C PRO A 193 -18.97 5.40 -19.24
N PRO A 194 -18.98 6.73 -18.95
CA PRO A 194 -17.93 7.62 -19.45
C PRO A 194 -16.55 7.40 -18.85
N GLU A 195 -16.46 6.77 -17.67
CA GLU A 195 -15.15 6.51 -17.03
C GLU A 195 -14.52 5.22 -17.57
N ASN A 196 -15.32 4.22 -17.94
CA ASN A 196 -14.84 3.00 -18.56
C ASN A 196 -14.29 3.24 -19.98
N ASP A 197 -14.83 4.22 -20.72
CA ASP A 197 -14.37 4.60 -22.06
C ASP A 197 -12.93 5.16 -22.04
N ARG A 198 -12.44 5.62 -20.89
CA ARG A 198 -11.05 6.09 -20.72
C ARG A 198 -10.09 4.99 -20.36
N ILE A 199 -10.55 3.82 -19.97
CA ILE A 199 -9.71 2.67 -19.63
C ILE A 199 -9.62 1.80 -20.89
N PRO A 200 -8.44 1.70 -21.55
CA PRO A 200 -8.29 0.90 -22.77
C PRO A 200 -8.77 -0.55 -22.61
N LYS A 201 -8.64 -1.12 -21.42
CA LYS A 201 -9.15 -2.46 -21.10
C LYS A 201 -10.70 -2.53 -21.06
N GLY A 202 -11.41 -1.41 -21.05
CA GLY A 202 -12.87 -1.32 -21.09
C GLY A 202 -13.59 -1.55 -19.76
N HIS A 203 -12.88 -1.78 -18.68
CA HIS A 203 -13.48 -1.95 -17.34
C HIS A 203 -12.50 -1.53 -16.24
N ILE A 204 -13.04 -1.22 -15.05
CA ILE A 204 -12.24 -0.98 -13.86
C ILE A 204 -11.59 -2.28 -13.36
N GLY A 205 -10.43 -2.17 -12.71
CA GLY A 205 -9.74 -3.32 -12.12
C GLY A 205 -10.42 -3.85 -10.86
N GLU A 206 -10.03 -5.04 -10.46
CA GLU A 206 -10.40 -5.66 -9.21
C GLU A 206 -9.26 -5.56 -8.19
N PRO A 207 -9.52 -5.62 -6.87
CA PRO A 207 -8.48 -5.61 -5.84
C PRO A 207 -7.41 -6.69 -6.04
N VAL A 208 -7.78 -7.83 -6.60
CA VAL A 208 -6.87 -8.94 -6.89
C VAL A 208 -5.83 -8.57 -7.96
N ASP A 209 -6.16 -7.73 -8.93
CA ASP A 209 -5.19 -7.29 -9.96
C ASP A 209 -4.00 -6.57 -9.32
N VAL A 210 -4.27 -5.73 -8.31
CA VAL A 210 -3.23 -5.04 -7.55
C VAL A 210 -2.48 -6.01 -6.64
N ALA A 211 -3.18 -6.96 -6.01
CA ALA A 211 -2.58 -7.95 -5.13
C ALA A 211 -1.60 -8.86 -5.86
N GLU A 212 -1.91 -9.28 -7.09
CA GLU A 212 -1.00 -10.09 -7.93
C GLU A 212 0.27 -9.32 -8.31
N ALA A 213 0.16 -8.03 -8.64
CA ALA A 213 1.31 -7.18 -8.92
C ALA A 213 2.21 -7.02 -7.67
N VAL A 214 1.61 -6.83 -6.50
CA VAL A 214 2.35 -6.79 -5.22
C VAL A 214 3.03 -8.14 -4.98
N ALA A 215 2.32 -9.25 -5.13
CA ALA A 215 2.84 -10.59 -4.92
C ALA A 215 4.04 -10.90 -5.85
N PHE A 216 4.02 -10.42 -7.11
CA PHE A 216 5.16 -10.48 -8.01
C PHE A 216 6.32 -9.62 -7.51
N LEU A 217 6.09 -8.35 -7.16
CA LEU A 217 7.17 -7.44 -6.75
C LEU A 217 7.87 -7.88 -5.46
N VAL A 218 7.20 -8.61 -4.56
CA VAL A 218 7.83 -9.09 -3.32
C VAL A 218 8.53 -10.44 -3.49
N SER A 219 8.32 -11.13 -4.60
CA SER A 219 8.90 -12.43 -4.89
C SER A 219 10.36 -12.36 -5.38
N ASP A 220 11.01 -13.52 -5.46
CA ASP A 220 12.38 -13.65 -5.94
C ASP A 220 12.50 -13.44 -7.46
N GLU A 221 11.40 -13.60 -8.21
CA GLU A 221 11.34 -13.31 -9.66
C GLU A 221 11.53 -11.82 -9.94
N ALA A 222 11.21 -10.94 -8.96
CA ALA A 222 11.41 -9.50 -9.06
C ALA A 222 12.74 -9.02 -8.43
N LYS A 223 13.71 -9.91 -8.20
CA LYS A 223 14.96 -9.58 -7.46
C LYS A 223 15.79 -8.45 -8.07
N TYR A 224 15.63 -8.17 -9.36
CA TYR A 224 16.37 -7.10 -10.07
C TYR A 224 15.51 -5.86 -10.34
N ILE A 225 14.29 -5.80 -9.75
CA ILE A 225 13.39 -4.65 -9.87
C ILE A 225 13.50 -3.80 -8.62
N ILE A 226 14.00 -2.57 -8.78
CA ILE A 226 14.27 -1.61 -7.71
C ILE A 226 13.84 -0.22 -8.18
N GLY A 227 13.08 0.52 -7.37
CA GLY A 227 12.64 1.88 -7.65
C GLY A 227 11.56 1.99 -8.74
N ALA A 228 10.98 0.89 -9.16
CA ALA A 228 9.95 0.87 -10.20
C ALA A 228 8.60 1.39 -9.66
N LEU A 229 7.89 2.12 -10.52
CA LEU A 229 6.46 2.37 -10.41
C LEU A 229 5.75 1.49 -11.44
N LEU A 230 5.08 0.44 -11.00
CA LEU A 230 4.34 -0.50 -11.85
C LEU A 230 2.87 -0.08 -11.94
N PRO A 231 2.38 0.44 -13.09
CA PRO A 231 0.97 0.76 -13.25
C PRO A 231 0.12 -0.51 -13.33
N VAL A 232 -0.98 -0.55 -12.57
CA VAL A 232 -2.02 -1.58 -12.61
C VAL A 232 -3.35 -0.85 -12.80
N ASP A 233 -3.67 -0.48 -14.04
CA ASP A 233 -4.71 0.51 -14.32
C ASP A 233 -5.48 0.26 -15.63
N GLY A 234 -5.30 -0.88 -16.25
CA GLY A 234 -5.94 -1.21 -17.53
C GLY A 234 -5.58 -0.28 -18.70
N GLY A 235 -4.46 0.45 -18.58
CA GLY A 235 -4.00 1.41 -19.59
C GLY A 235 -4.49 2.85 -19.36
N LEU A 236 -5.17 3.14 -18.24
CA LEU A 236 -5.71 4.47 -17.93
C LEU A 236 -4.65 5.58 -17.98
N ASN A 237 -3.43 5.30 -17.52
CA ASN A 237 -2.35 6.29 -17.48
C ASN A 237 -1.83 6.71 -18.85
N ILE A 238 -1.96 5.86 -19.87
CA ILE A 238 -1.49 6.10 -21.23
C ILE A 238 -2.61 6.47 -22.20
N SER A 239 -3.87 6.37 -21.77
CA SER A 239 -5.02 6.83 -22.56
C SER A 239 -5.12 8.35 -22.49
N MET A 240 -5.33 9.00 -23.65
CA MET A 240 -5.53 10.45 -23.76
C MET A 240 -7.00 10.83 -23.69
#